data_8ad6612162126e44f084bf238886c725
#
_entry.id   8ad6612162126e44f084bf238886c725
#
_cell.length_a   1.000
_cell.length_b   1.000
_cell.length_c   1.000
_cell.angle_alpha   90.00
_cell.angle_beta   90.00
_cell.angle_gamma   90.00
#
_symmetry.space_group_name_H-M   'P 1'
#
loop_
_entity.id
_entity.type
_entity.pdbx_description
1 polymer ?
#
loop_
_entity_poly.entity_id
_entity_poly.type
_entity_poly.pdbx_seq_one_letter_code
_entity_poly.pdbx_strand_id
1 'polypeptide(L)'
;MIVLDRVTKRYRSHGSGHSRLVLDELSAVFEPGQTVGILGRRGAGKSTLIRMIAGSIPPDSGRVLRQGRVSFLVGTAGPFVSTMTGRENVWFTARIYGADATEVVRFVEAHADLGTDFDKPFASYTGDKRSRLLFTAAYALPFDIYLADESVIGGPPGFRDWCERLVDARRREATLVFTTKRPRMLRRFADTGAVLSDGRLTTYDSVRDAILAFKDDDFPADDESPIEFDEEDEDDELPAPLP
;
A
#
# COMPACT_ATOMS: atom_id res chain seq x y z
N MET A 1 14.02 -6.40 0.84
CA MET A 1 14.79 -5.22 0.41
C MET A 1 14.33 -4.77 -0.98
N ILE A 2 14.22 -3.45 -1.19
CA ILE A 2 13.97 -2.84 -2.51
C ILE A 2 15.11 -1.88 -2.81
N VAL A 3 15.69 -1.97 -4.02
CA VAL A 3 16.72 -1.03 -4.48
C VAL A 3 16.24 -0.38 -5.78
N LEU A 4 16.19 0.94 -5.77
CA LEU A 4 16.03 1.79 -6.94
C LEU A 4 17.42 2.27 -7.37
N ASP A 5 17.83 1.97 -8.60
CA ASP A 5 19.14 2.35 -9.13
C ASP A 5 18.95 3.21 -10.38
N ARG A 6 19.06 4.53 -10.23
CA ARG A 6 18.90 5.57 -11.26
C ARG A 6 17.66 5.39 -12.14
N VAL A 7 16.54 5.18 -11.50
CA VAL A 7 15.26 4.88 -12.15
C VAL A 7 14.68 6.14 -12.79
N THR A 8 14.44 6.09 -14.09
CA THR A 8 13.81 7.18 -14.85
C THR A 8 12.52 6.69 -15.50
N LYS A 9 11.48 7.56 -15.51
CA LYS A 9 10.22 7.30 -16.20
C LYS A 9 9.69 8.54 -16.91
N ARG A 10 9.36 8.36 -18.19
CA ARG A 10 8.74 9.39 -19.06
C ARG A 10 7.43 8.86 -19.62
N TYR A 11 6.45 9.73 -19.75
CA TYR A 11 5.22 9.45 -20.47
C TYR A 11 5.13 10.32 -21.72
N ARG A 12 4.80 9.71 -22.85
CA ARG A 12 4.54 10.44 -24.10
C ARG A 12 3.08 10.85 -24.14
N SER A 13 2.81 12.11 -24.39
CA SER A 13 1.45 12.59 -24.63
C SER A 13 1.02 12.17 -26.04
N HIS A 14 -0.10 11.47 -26.15
CA HIS A 14 -0.68 11.15 -27.47
C HIS A 14 -1.08 12.44 -28.20
N GLY A 15 -0.48 12.70 -29.36
CA GLY A 15 -0.84 13.80 -30.27
C GLY A 15 0.01 15.07 -30.22
N SER A 16 0.82 15.31 -29.17
CA SER A 16 1.63 16.56 -29.05
C SER A 16 3.13 16.38 -29.24
N GLY A 17 3.62 15.14 -29.35
CA GLY A 17 5.06 14.85 -29.42
C GLY A 17 5.85 15.18 -28.13
N HIS A 18 5.21 15.79 -27.13
CA HIS A 18 5.85 16.15 -25.86
C HIS A 18 5.97 14.93 -24.95
N SER A 19 7.15 14.72 -24.36
CA SER A 19 7.36 13.74 -23.31
C SER A 19 7.42 14.45 -21.94
N ARG A 20 6.65 13.94 -20.97
CA ARG A 20 6.70 14.41 -19.59
C ARG A 20 7.61 13.48 -18.78
N LEU A 21 8.69 14.00 -18.23
CA LEU A 21 9.50 13.32 -17.23
C LEU A 21 8.72 13.27 -15.93
N VAL A 22 8.57 12.08 -15.36
CA VAL A 22 7.81 11.87 -14.11
C VAL A 22 8.71 11.41 -12.98
N LEU A 23 9.71 10.59 -13.27
CA LEU A 23 10.74 10.18 -12.33
C LEU A 23 12.10 10.41 -13.00
N ASP A 24 13.05 11.02 -12.27
CA ASP A 24 14.33 11.48 -12.78
C ASP A 24 15.49 10.88 -11.96
N GLU A 25 16.11 9.84 -12.50
CA GLU A 25 17.29 9.15 -11.94
C GLU A 25 17.17 8.81 -10.44
N LEU A 26 15.99 8.35 -10.00
CA LEU A 26 15.74 8.00 -8.61
C LEU A 26 16.65 6.88 -8.14
N SER A 27 17.33 7.11 -7.02
CA SER A 27 18.12 6.09 -6.32
C SER A 27 17.73 6.08 -4.86
N ALA A 28 17.32 4.91 -4.35
CA ALA A 28 16.96 4.70 -2.95
C ALA A 28 17.09 3.23 -2.58
N VAL A 29 17.27 2.96 -1.30
CA VAL A 29 17.22 1.63 -0.71
C VAL A 29 16.13 1.64 0.37
N PHE A 30 15.22 0.67 0.33
CA PHE A 30 14.26 0.41 1.39
C PHE A 30 14.62 -0.91 2.04
N GLU A 31 15.02 -0.81 3.30
CA GLU A 31 15.52 -1.95 4.07
C GLU A 31 14.40 -2.93 4.42
N PRO A 32 14.70 -4.23 4.62
CA PRO A 32 13.73 -5.22 5.07
C PRO A 32 13.18 -4.88 6.45
N GLY A 33 11.88 -5.20 6.68
CA GLY A 33 11.23 -5.08 7.98
C GLY A 33 10.89 -3.65 8.38
N GLN A 34 11.06 -2.66 7.49
CA GLN A 34 10.70 -1.27 7.75
C GLN A 34 9.41 -0.89 7.04
N THR A 35 8.67 0.00 7.66
CA THR A 35 7.55 0.69 7.02
C THR A 35 8.00 2.05 6.49
N VAL A 36 8.04 2.18 5.16
CA VAL A 36 8.47 3.40 4.48
C VAL A 36 7.27 4.14 3.90
N GLY A 37 7.04 5.36 4.36
CA GLY A 37 6.00 6.22 3.81
C GLY A 37 6.58 7.26 2.84
N ILE A 38 5.99 7.37 1.64
CA ILE A 38 6.43 8.31 0.61
C ILE A 38 5.39 9.43 0.45
N LEU A 39 5.74 10.62 0.92
CA LEU A 39 4.96 11.84 0.73
C LEU A 39 5.19 12.41 -0.67
N GLY A 40 4.16 13.03 -1.22
CA GLY A 40 4.28 13.78 -2.46
C GLY A 40 2.94 14.40 -2.85
N ARG A 41 2.97 15.53 -3.53
CA ARG A 41 1.79 16.23 -4.04
C ARG A 41 1.03 15.39 -5.09
N ARG A 42 -0.18 15.79 -5.39
CA ARG A 42 -0.93 15.23 -6.52
C ARG A 42 -0.14 15.46 -7.81
N GLY A 43 0.09 14.39 -8.59
CA GLY A 43 0.87 14.47 -9.83
C GLY A 43 2.40 14.37 -9.68
N ALA A 44 2.94 14.23 -8.46
CA ALA A 44 4.38 14.09 -8.20
C ALA A 44 5.00 12.77 -8.74
N GLY A 45 4.18 11.80 -9.17
CA GLY A 45 4.68 10.52 -9.67
C GLY A 45 4.56 9.35 -8.70
N LYS A 46 3.92 9.51 -7.53
CA LYS A 46 3.77 8.47 -6.51
C LYS A 46 3.20 7.16 -7.04
N SER A 47 2.07 7.22 -7.73
CA SER A 47 1.44 6.03 -8.34
C SER A 47 2.29 5.40 -9.43
N THR A 48 3.12 6.17 -10.12
CA THR A 48 4.11 5.66 -11.08
C THR A 48 5.20 4.89 -10.34
N LEU A 49 5.76 5.49 -9.28
CA LEU A 49 6.81 4.88 -8.47
C LEU A 49 6.34 3.57 -7.82
N ILE A 50 5.20 3.58 -7.15
CA ILE A 50 4.70 2.38 -6.45
C ILE A 50 4.35 1.24 -7.42
N ARG A 51 3.75 1.54 -8.57
CA ARG A 51 3.49 0.56 -9.64
C ARG A 51 4.78 0.02 -10.26
N MET A 52 5.80 0.84 -10.36
CA MET A 52 7.12 0.41 -10.81
C MET A 52 7.78 -0.51 -9.77
N ILE A 53 7.67 -0.20 -8.48
CA ILE A 53 8.09 -1.08 -7.39
C ILE A 53 7.28 -2.39 -7.42
N ALA A 54 5.98 -2.36 -7.70
CA ALA A 54 5.15 -3.55 -7.89
C ALA A 54 5.52 -4.39 -9.13
N GLY A 55 6.32 -3.84 -10.06
CA GLY A 55 6.63 -4.50 -11.33
C GLY A 55 5.55 -4.38 -12.39
N SER A 56 4.49 -3.61 -12.14
CA SER A 56 3.37 -3.42 -13.09
C SER A 56 3.76 -2.53 -14.28
N ILE A 57 4.75 -1.66 -14.11
CA ILE A 57 5.33 -0.84 -15.19
C ILE A 57 6.85 -0.89 -15.11
N PRO A 58 7.55 -1.03 -16.26
CA PRO A 58 9.00 -0.96 -16.30
C PRO A 58 9.50 0.50 -16.25
N PRO A 59 10.71 0.74 -15.71
CA PRO A 59 11.42 2.00 -15.93
C PRO A 59 11.84 2.15 -17.39
N ASP A 60 12.09 3.37 -17.84
CA ASP A 60 12.66 3.64 -19.18
C ASP A 60 14.20 3.54 -19.15
N SER A 61 14.80 3.86 -17.97
CA SER A 61 16.21 3.59 -17.69
C SER A 61 16.40 3.31 -16.21
N GLY A 62 17.56 2.75 -15.84
CA GLY A 62 17.83 2.26 -14.49
C GLY A 62 17.16 0.92 -14.21
N ARG A 63 17.10 0.52 -12.95
CA ARG A 63 16.54 -0.77 -12.55
C ARG A 63 15.92 -0.73 -11.16
N VAL A 64 14.95 -1.61 -10.94
CA VAL A 64 14.33 -1.86 -9.62
C VAL A 64 14.63 -3.30 -9.23
N LEU A 65 15.40 -3.48 -8.18
CA LEU A 65 15.70 -4.79 -7.59
C LEU A 65 14.76 -5.03 -6.40
N ARG A 66 14.24 -6.24 -6.29
CA ARG A 66 13.33 -6.67 -5.23
C ARG A 66 13.82 -7.98 -4.67
N GLN A 67 13.98 -8.05 -3.39
CA GLN A 67 14.34 -9.27 -2.69
C GLN A 67 13.17 -9.69 -1.81
N GLY A 68 12.54 -10.79 -2.19
CA GLY A 68 11.33 -11.32 -1.56
C GLY A 68 10.08 -11.20 -2.43
N ARG A 69 8.97 -11.73 -1.93
CA ARG A 69 7.65 -11.72 -2.58
C ARG A 69 7.00 -10.35 -2.40
N VAL A 70 6.69 -9.69 -3.49
CA VAL A 70 6.07 -8.36 -3.49
C VAL A 70 4.57 -8.52 -3.72
N SER A 71 3.77 -7.80 -2.93
CA SER A 71 2.31 -7.79 -3.08
C SER A 71 1.88 -7.06 -4.35
N PHE A 72 0.66 -7.35 -4.81
CA PHE A 72 -0.08 -6.36 -5.60
C PHE A 72 -0.42 -5.15 -4.72
N LEU A 73 -0.90 -4.07 -5.33
CA LEU A 73 -1.25 -2.86 -4.57
C LEU A 73 -2.43 -3.14 -3.65
N VAL A 74 -2.20 -3.04 -2.33
CA VAL A 74 -3.22 -3.23 -1.30
C VAL A 74 -4.42 -2.31 -1.55
N GLY A 75 -5.62 -2.83 -1.36
CA GLY A 75 -6.86 -2.08 -1.56
C GLY A 75 -7.28 -1.88 -3.01
N THR A 76 -6.52 -2.41 -3.97
CA THR A 76 -6.89 -2.39 -5.40
C THR A 76 -7.39 -3.75 -5.86
N ALA A 77 -8.19 -3.76 -6.93
CA ALA A 77 -8.71 -5.02 -7.50
C ALA A 77 -7.60 -5.94 -8.03
N GLY A 78 -6.41 -5.40 -8.37
CA GLY A 78 -5.23 -6.15 -8.74
C GLY A 78 -5.51 -7.42 -9.56
N PRO A 79 -5.28 -8.61 -8.97
CA PRO A 79 -5.48 -9.90 -9.65
C PRO A 79 -6.95 -10.36 -9.69
N PHE A 80 -7.92 -9.61 -9.13
CA PHE A 80 -9.30 -10.04 -8.99
C PHE A 80 -10.06 -9.93 -10.32
N VAL A 81 -10.78 -10.99 -10.67
CA VAL A 81 -11.59 -11.12 -11.88
C VAL A 81 -13.06 -10.81 -11.53
N SER A 82 -13.68 -9.87 -12.23
CA SER A 82 -15.01 -9.36 -11.92
C SER A 82 -16.13 -10.42 -11.99
N THR A 83 -15.98 -11.42 -12.87
CA THR A 83 -16.97 -12.49 -13.08
C THR A 83 -16.83 -13.65 -12.10
N MET A 84 -15.68 -13.79 -11.43
CA MET A 84 -15.48 -14.79 -10.38
C MET A 84 -16.11 -14.31 -9.06
N THR A 85 -16.49 -15.25 -8.21
CA THR A 85 -16.95 -14.95 -6.85
C THR A 85 -15.81 -14.40 -6.00
N GLY A 86 -16.14 -13.82 -4.83
CA GLY A 86 -15.12 -13.38 -3.86
C GLY A 86 -14.23 -14.54 -3.43
N ARG A 87 -14.85 -15.68 -3.09
CA ARG A 87 -14.15 -16.93 -2.70
C ARG A 87 -13.20 -17.43 -3.79
N GLU A 88 -13.67 -17.53 -5.03
CA GLU A 88 -12.85 -17.97 -6.16
C GLU A 88 -11.69 -17.03 -6.42
N ASN A 89 -11.89 -15.73 -6.33
CA ASN A 89 -10.83 -14.71 -6.46
C ASN A 89 -9.75 -14.88 -5.39
N VAL A 90 -10.16 -15.04 -4.13
CA VAL A 90 -9.23 -15.24 -3.00
C VAL A 90 -8.45 -16.54 -3.20
N TRP A 91 -9.13 -17.64 -3.51
CA TRP A 91 -8.53 -18.94 -3.77
C TRP A 91 -7.51 -18.87 -4.91
N PHE A 92 -7.91 -18.28 -6.04
CA PHE A 92 -7.08 -18.11 -7.23
C PHE A 92 -5.84 -17.26 -6.93
N THR A 93 -6.03 -16.14 -6.25
CA THR A 93 -4.94 -15.23 -5.87
C THR A 93 -3.94 -15.93 -4.93
N ALA A 94 -4.43 -16.64 -3.92
CA ALA A 94 -3.57 -17.41 -3.02
C ALA A 94 -2.71 -18.43 -3.78
N ARG A 95 -3.30 -19.13 -4.76
CA ARG A 95 -2.57 -20.09 -5.61
C ARG A 95 -1.50 -19.41 -6.47
N ILE A 96 -1.79 -18.25 -7.06
CA ILE A 96 -0.80 -17.51 -7.86
C ILE A 96 0.42 -17.13 -7.03
N TYR A 97 0.19 -16.70 -5.78
CA TYR A 97 1.27 -16.28 -4.89
C TYR A 97 1.87 -17.39 -4.03
N GLY A 98 1.47 -18.66 -4.27
CA GLY A 98 2.06 -19.82 -3.62
C GLY A 98 1.70 -19.97 -2.15
N ALA A 99 0.59 -19.36 -1.69
CA ALA A 99 0.06 -19.51 -0.35
C ALA A 99 -0.90 -20.70 -0.24
N ASP A 100 -1.17 -21.18 0.98
CA ASP A 100 -2.23 -22.15 1.21
C ASP A 100 -3.60 -21.51 0.95
N ALA A 101 -4.20 -21.86 -0.18
CA ALA A 101 -5.45 -21.28 -0.60
C ALA A 101 -6.61 -21.60 0.37
N THR A 102 -6.57 -22.73 1.05
CA THR A 102 -7.61 -23.13 2.01
C THR A 102 -7.55 -22.26 3.27
N GLU A 103 -6.34 -22.03 3.78
CA GLU A 103 -6.11 -21.16 4.95
C GLU A 103 -6.47 -19.72 4.64
N VAL A 104 -6.00 -19.17 3.50
CA VAL A 104 -6.29 -17.79 3.08
C VAL A 104 -7.80 -17.59 2.90
N VAL A 105 -8.50 -18.52 2.25
CA VAL A 105 -9.97 -18.44 2.08
C VAL A 105 -10.69 -18.46 3.42
N ARG A 106 -10.31 -19.36 4.34
CA ARG A 106 -10.90 -19.42 5.70
C ARG A 106 -10.68 -18.11 6.46
N PHE A 107 -9.47 -17.56 6.40
CA PHE A 107 -9.16 -16.27 7.04
C PHE A 107 -10.02 -15.15 6.49
N VAL A 108 -10.11 -15.03 5.17
CA VAL A 108 -10.92 -13.97 4.52
C VAL A 108 -12.41 -14.14 4.84
N GLU A 109 -12.93 -15.37 4.80
CA GLU A 109 -14.33 -15.67 5.14
C GLU A 109 -14.67 -15.27 6.57
N ALA A 110 -13.77 -15.53 7.51
CA ALA A 110 -13.97 -15.20 8.92
C ALA A 110 -13.91 -13.69 9.21
N HIS A 111 -13.13 -12.92 8.46
CA HIS A 111 -12.80 -11.54 8.83
C HIS A 111 -13.31 -10.46 7.88
N ALA A 112 -13.62 -10.78 6.60
CA ALA A 112 -14.09 -9.78 5.66
C ALA A 112 -15.57 -9.39 5.86
N ASP A 113 -16.31 -10.12 6.71
CA ASP A 113 -17.72 -9.89 7.04
C ASP A 113 -18.59 -9.70 5.77
N LEU A 114 -18.49 -10.65 4.85
CA LEU A 114 -19.22 -10.63 3.58
C LEU A 114 -20.47 -11.50 3.61
N GLY A 115 -20.56 -12.45 4.56
CA GLY A 115 -21.66 -13.41 4.64
C GLY A 115 -21.84 -14.17 3.31
N THR A 116 -23.10 -14.33 2.88
CA THR A 116 -23.44 -15.04 1.64
C THR A 116 -22.96 -14.32 0.37
N ASP A 117 -22.52 -13.07 0.45
CA ASP A 117 -22.01 -12.36 -0.71
C ASP A 117 -20.61 -12.83 -1.12
N PHE A 118 -19.90 -13.53 -0.21
CA PHE A 118 -18.60 -14.11 -0.55
C PHE A 118 -18.66 -15.09 -1.74
N ASP A 119 -19.81 -15.74 -1.92
CA ASP A 119 -20.08 -16.66 -3.02
C ASP A 119 -20.81 -16.02 -4.23
N LYS A 120 -20.92 -14.69 -4.26
CA LYS A 120 -21.46 -13.94 -5.40
C LYS A 120 -20.35 -13.37 -6.27
N PRO A 121 -20.61 -13.08 -7.56
CA PRO A 121 -19.64 -12.44 -8.45
C PRO A 121 -19.12 -11.12 -7.89
N PHE A 122 -17.81 -10.92 -7.94
CA PHE A 122 -17.13 -9.71 -7.42
C PHE A 122 -17.67 -8.41 -8.05
N ALA A 123 -18.14 -8.47 -9.30
CA ALA A 123 -18.78 -7.34 -9.96
C ALA A 123 -20.03 -6.82 -9.21
N SER A 124 -20.74 -7.70 -8.48
CA SER A 124 -21.97 -7.35 -7.75
C SER A 124 -21.73 -6.69 -6.39
N TYR A 125 -20.48 -6.61 -5.94
CA TYR A 125 -20.16 -6.07 -4.62
C TYR A 125 -20.35 -4.56 -4.56
N THR A 126 -20.94 -4.08 -3.46
CA THR A 126 -20.92 -2.67 -3.09
C THR A 126 -19.50 -2.20 -2.79
N GLY A 127 -19.27 -0.88 -2.77
CA GLY A 127 -17.96 -0.31 -2.45
C GLY A 127 -17.39 -0.82 -1.14
N ASP A 128 -18.22 -0.89 -0.08
CA ASP A 128 -17.81 -1.36 1.25
C ASP A 128 -17.38 -2.83 1.24
N LYS A 129 -18.20 -3.71 0.66
CA LYS A 129 -17.89 -5.15 0.56
C LYS A 129 -16.65 -5.39 -0.29
N ARG A 130 -16.51 -4.65 -1.38
CA ARG A 130 -15.32 -4.69 -2.23
C ARG A 130 -14.07 -4.30 -1.44
N SER A 131 -14.14 -3.20 -0.69
CA SER A 131 -13.04 -2.74 0.13
C SER A 131 -12.66 -3.76 1.21
N ARG A 132 -13.64 -4.29 1.96
CA ARG A 132 -13.43 -5.35 2.96
C ARG A 132 -12.70 -6.56 2.35
N LEU A 133 -13.19 -7.06 1.23
CA LEU A 133 -12.57 -8.20 0.56
C LEU A 133 -11.13 -7.92 0.13
N LEU A 134 -10.90 -6.77 -0.53
CA LEU A 134 -9.59 -6.44 -1.09
C LEU A 134 -8.51 -6.25 -0.01
N PHE A 135 -8.84 -5.56 1.09
CA PHE A 135 -7.89 -5.36 2.18
C PHE A 135 -7.64 -6.66 2.95
N THR A 136 -8.71 -7.41 3.29
CA THR A 136 -8.55 -8.68 4.00
C THR A 136 -7.72 -9.67 3.19
N ALA A 137 -8.02 -9.83 1.91
CA ALA A 137 -7.30 -10.76 1.04
C ALA A 137 -5.83 -10.36 0.83
N ALA A 138 -5.55 -9.06 0.67
CA ALA A 138 -4.18 -8.58 0.49
C ALA A 138 -3.31 -8.89 1.72
N TYR A 139 -3.82 -8.62 2.92
CA TYR A 139 -3.08 -8.85 4.16
C TYR A 139 -3.16 -10.30 4.67
N ALA A 140 -4.11 -11.12 4.19
CA ALA A 140 -4.10 -12.55 4.44
C ALA A 140 -2.92 -13.27 3.76
N LEU A 141 -2.47 -12.76 2.62
CA LEU A 141 -1.38 -13.36 1.86
C LEU A 141 -0.01 -13.04 2.49
N PRO A 142 0.91 -14.04 2.61
CA PRO A 142 2.20 -13.84 3.27
C PRO A 142 3.24 -13.25 2.31
N PHE A 143 3.21 -11.94 2.11
CA PHE A 143 4.22 -11.22 1.34
C PHE A 143 5.38 -10.76 2.22
N ASP A 144 6.59 -10.71 1.65
CA ASP A 144 7.76 -10.12 2.29
C ASP A 144 7.75 -8.59 2.16
N ILE A 145 7.01 -8.08 1.17
CA ILE A 145 6.89 -6.65 0.87
C ILE A 145 5.45 -6.33 0.49
N TYR A 146 4.79 -5.50 1.28
CA TYR A 146 3.46 -4.95 0.97
C TYR A 146 3.59 -3.57 0.35
N LEU A 147 2.74 -3.30 -0.66
CA LEU A 147 2.72 -2.03 -1.38
C LEU A 147 1.34 -1.41 -1.34
N ALA A 148 1.23 -0.12 -0.99
CA ALA A 148 -0.04 0.59 -0.98
C ALA A 148 0.06 1.96 -1.67
N ASP A 149 -0.92 2.30 -2.50
CA ASP A 149 -1.03 3.61 -3.15
C ASP A 149 -2.17 4.41 -2.49
N GLU A 150 -1.81 5.46 -1.76
CA GLU A 150 -2.69 6.35 -0.98
C GLU A 150 -3.38 5.72 0.25
N SER A 151 -3.67 4.42 0.27
CA SER A 151 -4.44 3.78 1.34
C SER A 151 -3.77 2.50 1.85
N VAL A 152 -3.27 2.56 3.06
CA VAL A 152 -2.75 1.42 3.81
C VAL A 152 -3.90 0.64 4.44
N ILE A 153 -4.92 1.34 4.90
CA ILE A 153 -6.14 0.82 5.50
C ILE A 153 -7.37 1.24 4.69
N GLY A 154 -8.44 0.48 4.76
CA GLY A 154 -9.67 0.81 4.06
C GLY A 154 -10.90 0.16 4.68
N GLY A 155 -12.04 0.31 3.98
CA GLY A 155 -13.33 -0.17 4.42
C GLY A 155 -14.15 0.86 5.18
N PRO A 156 -15.39 0.50 5.57
CA PRO A 156 -16.26 1.35 6.36
C PRO A 156 -15.70 1.59 7.78
N PRO A 157 -16.16 2.62 8.50
CA PRO A 157 -15.60 3.01 9.80
C PRO A 157 -15.40 1.84 10.77
N GLY A 158 -16.40 1.02 11.00
CA GLY A 158 -16.31 -0.12 11.93
C GLY A 158 -15.36 -1.25 11.51
N PHE A 159 -14.89 -1.26 10.26
CA PHE A 159 -13.91 -2.23 9.75
C PHE A 159 -12.48 -1.68 9.81
N ARG A 160 -12.31 -0.37 9.88
CA ARG A 160 -10.99 0.27 9.83
C ARG A 160 -10.10 -0.11 11.00
N ASP A 161 -10.64 -0.13 12.20
CA ASP A 161 -9.89 -0.48 13.41
C ASP A 161 -9.34 -1.91 13.33
N TRP A 162 -10.18 -2.85 12.85
CA TRP A 162 -9.73 -4.20 12.58
C TRP A 162 -8.64 -4.24 11.49
N CYS A 163 -8.82 -3.47 10.41
CA CYS A 163 -7.84 -3.36 9.34
C CYS A 163 -6.51 -2.78 9.84
N GLU A 164 -6.54 -1.80 10.75
CA GLU A 164 -5.33 -1.24 11.38
C GLU A 164 -4.57 -2.30 12.17
N ARG A 165 -5.26 -3.08 13.01
CA ARG A 165 -4.61 -4.19 13.75
C ARG A 165 -3.97 -5.21 12.81
N LEU A 166 -4.62 -5.52 11.69
CA LEU A 166 -4.09 -6.43 10.68
C LEU A 166 -2.82 -5.87 10.02
N VAL A 167 -2.81 -4.59 9.68
CA VAL A 167 -1.63 -3.90 9.14
C VAL A 167 -0.51 -3.89 10.16
N ASP A 168 -0.81 -3.56 11.43
CA ASP A 168 0.18 -3.52 12.51
C ASP A 168 0.80 -4.90 12.77
N ALA A 169 0.03 -5.98 12.62
CA ALA A 169 0.56 -7.34 12.69
C ALA A 169 1.52 -7.63 11.52
N ARG A 170 1.12 -7.28 10.30
CA ARG A 170 1.94 -7.56 9.09
C ARG A 170 3.22 -6.72 9.04
N ARG A 171 3.19 -5.45 9.42
CA ARG A 171 4.38 -4.58 9.39
C ARG A 171 5.47 -4.98 10.40
N ARG A 172 5.14 -5.80 11.40
CA ARG A 172 6.13 -6.38 12.31
C ARG A 172 6.95 -7.51 11.67
N GLU A 173 6.41 -8.14 10.62
CA GLU A 173 6.97 -9.33 9.98
C GLU A 173 7.49 -9.05 8.57
N ALA A 174 7.03 -7.96 7.94
CA ALA A 174 7.30 -7.65 6.55
C ALA A 174 7.62 -6.17 6.33
N THR A 175 8.16 -5.87 5.17
CA THR A 175 8.35 -4.49 4.71
C THR A 175 7.03 -3.94 4.19
N LEU A 176 6.68 -2.71 4.56
CA LEU A 176 5.55 -1.99 3.97
C LEU A 176 6.05 -0.71 3.30
N VAL A 177 5.75 -0.53 2.02
CA VAL A 177 6.02 0.72 1.32
C VAL A 177 4.69 1.30 0.85
N PHE A 178 4.39 2.52 1.27
CA PHE A 178 3.16 3.18 0.85
C PHE A 178 3.40 4.62 0.41
N THR A 179 2.55 5.07 -0.49
CA THR A 179 2.54 6.47 -0.93
C THR A 179 1.36 7.20 -0.32
N THR A 180 1.51 8.48 -0.03
CA THR A 180 0.41 9.30 0.45
C THR A 180 0.64 10.79 0.19
N LYS A 181 -0.43 11.57 0.22
CA LYS A 181 -0.37 13.03 0.29
C LYS A 181 -0.63 13.57 1.70
N ARG A 182 -0.93 12.69 2.66
CA ARG A 182 -1.38 13.04 4.01
C ARG A 182 -0.27 12.79 5.03
N PRO A 183 0.34 13.82 5.63
CA PRO A 183 1.39 13.68 6.65
C PRO A 183 0.96 12.81 7.84
N ARG A 184 -0.34 12.88 8.24
CA ARG A 184 -0.87 12.07 9.33
C ARG A 184 -0.79 10.54 9.05
N MET A 185 -0.90 10.10 7.81
CA MET A 185 -0.70 8.68 7.45
C MET A 185 0.75 8.25 7.67
N LEU A 186 1.69 9.15 7.38
CA LEU A 186 3.10 8.88 7.67
C LEU A 186 3.34 8.73 9.18
N ARG A 187 2.82 9.67 9.98
CA ARG A 187 2.97 9.63 11.45
C ARG A 187 2.40 8.34 12.04
N ARG A 188 1.27 7.86 11.50
CA ARG A 188 0.56 6.68 12.05
C ARG A 188 1.25 5.37 11.70
N PHE A 189 1.80 5.23 10.49
CA PHE A 189 2.23 3.91 10.00
C PHE A 189 3.72 3.81 9.67
N ALA A 190 4.43 4.89 9.37
CA ALA A 190 5.79 4.83 8.87
C ALA A 190 6.83 4.82 9.99
N ASP A 191 7.88 4.03 9.81
CA ASP A 191 9.10 4.07 10.62
C ASP A 191 10.06 5.12 10.06
N THR A 192 10.12 5.23 8.71
CA THR A 192 10.94 6.20 7.99
C THR A 192 10.13 6.89 6.90
N GLY A 193 10.58 8.04 6.43
CA GLY A 193 9.88 8.85 5.45
C GLY A 193 10.67 9.15 4.19
N ALA A 194 9.97 9.37 3.09
CA ALA A 194 10.56 9.92 1.88
C ALA A 194 9.64 10.99 1.28
N VAL A 195 10.21 11.95 0.56
CA VAL A 195 9.47 12.98 -0.18
C VAL A 195 9.76 12.84 -1.66
N LEU A 196 8.71 12.70 -2.45
CA LEU A 196 8.77 12.69 -3.91
C LEU A 196 8.28 14.05 -4.42
N SER A 197 9.22 14.84 -4.97
CA SER A 197 8.96 16.14 -5.57
C SER A 197 9.77 16.30 -6.85
N ASP A 198 9.15 16.86 -7.89
CA ASP A 198 9.79 17.18 -9.19
C ASP A 198 10.56 15.99 -9.80
N GLY A 199 10.00 14.79 -9.65
CA GLY A 199 10.59 13.56 -10.16
C GLY A 199 11.77 13.02 -9.35
N ARG A 200 12.10 13.61 -8.21
CA ARG A 200 13.20 13.21 -7.32
C ARG A 200 12.68 12.70 -5.99
N LEU A 201 13.34 11.70 -5.44
CA LEU A 201 13.02 11.10 -4.15
C LEU A 201 14.13 11.42 -3.15
N THR A 202 13.76 12.05 -2.04
CA THR A 202 14.66 12.28 -0.91
C THR A 202 14.18 11.44 0.27
N THR A 203 15.06 10.63 0.84
CA THR A 203 14.78 9.78 2.00
C THR A 203 15.21 10.45 3.30
N TYR A 204 14.49 10.17 4.38
CA TYR A 204 14.72 10.70 5.72
C TYR A 204 14.62 9.57 6.73
N ASP A 205 15.57 9.47 7.66
CA ASP A 205 15.54 8.50 8.75
C ASP A 205 14.42 8.80 9.77
N SER A 206 13.97 10.05 9.80
CA SER A 206 12.91 10.52 10.68
C SER A 206 11.65 10.87 9.88
N VAL A 207 10.52 10.31 10.31
CA VAL A 207 9.18 10.69 9.81
C VAL A 207 8.92 12.19 9.99
N ARG A 208 9.39 12.78 11.11
CA ARG A 208 9.25 14.21 11.39
C ARG A 208 9.96 15.06 10.34
N ASP A 209 11.20 14.68 9.98
CA ASP A 209 12.00 15.46 9.02
C ASP A 209 11.41 15.36 7.61
N ALA A 210 10.91 14.18 7.23
CA ALA A 210 10.17 14.00 5.98
C ALA A 210 8.92 14.91 5.91
N ILE A 211 8.17 15.00 7.00
CA ILE A 211 6.99 15.86 7.08
C ILE A 211 7.36 17.33 7.04
N LEU A 212 8.43 17.75 7.73
CA LEU A 212 8.91 19.13 7.70
C LEU A 212 9.37 19.54 6.30
N ALA A 213 10.10 18.66 5.61
CA ALA A 213 10.53 18.90 4.24
C ALA A 213 9.37 18.92 3.22
N PHE A 214 8.27 18.25 3.54
CA PHE A 214 7.06 18.25 2.72
C PHE A 214 6.16 19.46 2.98
N LYS A 215 6.31 20.19 4.11
CA LYS A 215 5.53 21.40 4.44
C LYS A 215 5.75 22.44 3.37
N ASP A 216 4.79 22.50 2.49
CA ASP A 216 4.65 23.57 1.53
C ASP A 216 3.38 24.37 1.84
N ASP A 217 3.39 25.66 1.51
CA ASP A 217 2.47 26.73 1.90
C ASP A 217 0.98 26.52 1.56
N ASP A 218 0.59 25.37 1.00
CA ASP A 218 -0.77 25.06 0.53
C ASP A 218 -1.53 24.00 1.34
N PHE A 219 -1.07 23.60 2.53
CA PHE A 219 -1.91 22.77 3.41
C PHE A 219 -2.80 23.70 4.25
N PRO A 220 -4.15 23.62 4.12
CA PRO A 220 -5.02 24.31 5.05
C PRO A 220 -4.77 23.79 6.47
N ALA A 221 -4.74 24.71 7.42
CA ALA A 221 -4.46 24.45 8.84
C ALA A 221 -5.41 23.43 9.51
N ASP A 222 -6.44 23.00 8.80
CA ASP A 222 -7.48 22.07 9.30
C ASP A 222 -6.99 20.61 9.50
N ASP A 223 -5.79 20.25 9.07
CA ASP A 223 -5.20 18.93 9.34
C ASP A 223 -4.25 18.93 10.56
N GLU A 224 -4.17 20.06 11.27
CA GLU A 224 -3.40 20.23 12.53
C GLU A 224 -4.20 19.92 13.80
N SER A 225 -5.17 19.02 13.77
CA SER A 225 -5.70 18.49 15.03
C SER A 225 -4.55 17.88 15.80
N PRO A 226 -4.28 18.29 17.05
CA PRO A 226 -3.27 17.64 17.88
C PRO A 226 -3.65 16.16 17.98
N ILE A 227 -2.81 15.29 17.46
CA ILE A 227 -2.89 13.88 17.83
C ILE A 227 -2.33 13.85 19.23
N GLU A 228 -3.20 13.85 20.22
CA GLU A 228 -2.85 13.40 21.56
C GLU A 228 -2.27 12.01 21.39
N PHE A 229 -1.07 11.82 21.89
CA PHE A 229 -0.48 10.51 22.05
C PHE A 229 -1.25 9.90 23.23
N ASP A 230 -2.26 9.08 22.94
CA ASP A 230 -2.82 8.20 23.94
C ASP A 230 -1.68 7.25 24.34
N GLU A 231 -1.27 7.39 25.61
CA GLU A 231 -0.39 6.44 26.28
C GLU A 231 -1.09 5.08 26.21
N GLU A 232 -0.38 4.12 25.67
CA GLU A 232 -0.54 2.67 25.71
C GLU A 232 -1.80 2.13 26.41
N ASP A 233 -2.85 1.84 25.65
CA ASP A 233 -3.80 0.81 26.02
C ASP A 233 -3.15 -0.57 25.79
N GLU A 234 -2.45 -1.05 26.82
CA GLU A 234 -2.11 -2.46 26.97
C GLU A 234 -3.42 -3.23 27.17
N ASP A 235 -3.61 -4.28 26.36
CA ASP A 235 -4.69 -5.30 26.38
C ASP A 235 -5.81 -5.16 25.35
N ASP A 236 -5.45 -5.07 24.05
CA ASP A 236 -6.36 -5.48 22.99
C ASP A 236 -5.92 -6.83 22.40
N GLU A 237 -6.81 -7.82 22.46
CA GLU A 237 -6.57 -9.16 21.90
C GLU A 237 -6.12 -9.05 20.45
N LEU A 238 -4.92 -9.58 20.17
CA LEU A 238 -4.39 -9.68 18.82
C LEU A 238 -5.41 -10.40 17.91
N PRO A 239 -5.59 -9.96 16.65
CA PRO A 239 -6.37 -10.73 15.70
C PRO A 239 -5.83 -12.17 15.64
N ALA A 240 -6.71 -13.12 15.31
CA ALA A 240 -6.32 -14.53 15.18
C ALA A 240 -5.01 -14.68 14.39
N PRO A 241 -4.18 -15.69 14.69
CA PRO A 241 -2.91 -15.87 14.00
C PRO A 241 -3.09 -15.82 12.49
N LEU A 242 -2.23 -15.06 11.84
CA LEU A 242 -2.25 -14.87 10.39
C LEU A 242 -1.82 -16.20 9.71
N PRO A 243 -2.42 -16.54 8.56
CA PRO A 243 -2.07 -17.74 7.81
C PRO A 243 -0.65 -17.71 7.25
#